data_8867ab7efa4707bd3a445d636baeae20
#
_entry.id   8867ab7efa4707bd3a445d636baeae20
#
_cell.length_a   1.000
_cell.length_b   1.000
_cell.length_c   1.000
_cell.angle_alpha   90.00
_cell.angle_beta   90.00
_cell.angle_gamma   90.00
#
_symmetry.space_group_name_H-M   'P 1'
#
loop_
_entity.id
_entity.type
_entity.pdbx_description
1 polymer ?
#
loop_
_entity_poly.entity_id
_entity_poly.type
_entity_poly.pdbx_seq_one_letter_code
_entity_poly.pdbx_strand_id
1 'polypeptide(L)'
;MNVLAAILLASTSLHITVWPNGSDQTPKKTYTLTCTPVGGTLPFRAGACARLSRLKAPFAPTPKNVACTEIYGGPEEALVTGRFRGTLVRARFNRRDGCEIDRWNRVAFLFPAA
;
A
#
# COMPACT_ATOMS: atom_id res chain seq x y z
N MET A 1 -10.32 -18.42 -23.81
CA MET A 1 -10.32 -17.69 -22.55
C MET A 1 -11.22 -16.46 -22.67
N ASN A 2 -12.05 -16.19 -21.66
CA ASN A 2 -12.94 -15.04 -21.66
C ASN A 2 -12.12 -13.78 -21.32
N VAL A 3 -12.20 -12.75 -22.16
CA VAL A 3 -11.49 -11.49 -21.96
C VAL A 3 -11.87 -10.83 -20.62
N LEU A 4 -13.15 -10.89 -20.24
CA LEU A 4 -13.64 -10.34 -18.98
C LEU A 4 -12.97 -11.02 -17.78
N ALA A 5 -12.84 -12.34 -17.80
CA ALA A 5 -12.17 -13.08 -16.73
C ALA A 5 -10.70 -12.68 -16.60
N ALA A 6 -10.00 -12.49 -17.74
CA ALA A 6 -8.61 -12.04 -17.73
C ALA A 6 -8.46 -10.64 -17.12
N ILE A 7 -9.38 -9.72 -17.43
CA ILE A 7 -9.37 -8.36 -16.85
C ILE A 7 -9.59 -8.42 -15.34
N LEU A 8 -10.54 -9.24 -14.86
CA LEU A 8 -10.82 -9.38 -13.43
C LEU A 8 -9.62 -9.98 -12.68
N LEU A 9 -8.96 -11.00 -13.26
CA LEU A 9 -7.78 -11.62 -12.65
C LEU A 9 -6.60 -10.68 -12.57
N ALA A 10 -6.45 -9.75 -13.53
CA ALA A 10 -5.36 -8.79 -13.56
C ALA A 10 -5.68 -7.49 -12.83
N SER A 11 -6.88 -7.34 -12.27
CA SER A 11 -7.31 -6.10 -11.66
C SER A 11 -6.65 -5.85 -10.31
N THR A 12 -6.61 -4.57 -9.94
CA THR A 12 -6.15 -4.12 -8.63
C THR A 12 -7.34 -3.52 -7.89
N SER A 13 -7.55 -3.99 -6.66
CA SER A 13 -8.58 -3.49 -5.78
C SER A 13 -8.05 -3.55 -4.35
N LEU A 14 -7.76 -2.39 -3.78
CA LEU A 14 -7.08 -2.27 -2.50
C LEU A 14 -7.97 -1.56 -1.48
N HIS A 15 -7.88 -2.03 -0.24
CA HIS A 15 -8.40 -1.37 0.95
C HIS A 15 -7.21 -0.90 1.77
N ILE A 16 -7.16 0.40 2.08
CA ILE A 16 -6.02 1.03 2.74
C ILE A 16 -6.49 1.62 4.06
N THR A 17 -5.81 1.25 5.14
CA THR A 17 -6.06 1.82 6.47
C THR A 17 -4.80 2.53 6.92
N VAL A 18 -4.93 3.77 7.40
CA VAL A 18 -3.81 4.58 7.88
C VAL A 18 -4.10 5.00 9.32
N TRP A 19 -3.13 4.76 10.19
CA TRP A 19 -3.14 5.22 11.58
C TRP A 19 -1.99 6.23 11.74
N PRO A 20 -2.29 7.55 11.66
CA PRO A 20 -1.23 8.56 11.77
C PRO A 20 -0.44 8.53 13.08
N ASN A 21 -1.05 8.02 14.15
CA ASN A 21 -0.44 7.99 15.47
C ASN A 21 -0.20 6.55 15.98
N GLY A 22 -0.26 5.55 15.09
CA GLY A 22 -0.09 4.15 15.43
C GLY A 22 -1.41 3.40 15.52
N SER A 23 -1.38 2.07 15.35
CA SER A 23 -2.59 1.25 15.23
C SER A 23 -3.38 1.12 16.53
N ASP A 24 -2.79 1.45 17.67
CA ASP A 24 -3.46 1.47 18.98
C ASP A 24 -4.04 2.84 19.34
N GLN A 25 -3.93 3.82 18.44
CA GLN A 25 -4.39 5.20 18.68
C GLN A 25 -5.40 5.62 17.62
N THR A 26 -6.26 6.58 17.98
CA THR A 26 -7.14 7.25 17.03
C THR A 26 -6.47 8.53 16.56
N PRO A 27 -6.78 9.03 15.37
CA PRO A 27 -7.77 8.54 14.41
C PRO A 27 -7.27 7.41 13.54
N LYS A 28 -8.20 6.75 12.88
CA LYS A 28 -7.94 5.78 11.80
C LYS A 28 -8.63 6.29 10.55
N LYS A 29 -7.94 6.27 9.42
CA LYS A 29 -8.50 6.68 8.12
C LYS A 29 -8.46 5.53 7.14
N THR A 30 -9.53 5.35 6.37
CA THR A 30 -9.64 4.25 5.42
C THR A 30 -9.92 4.79 4.03
N TYR A 31 -9.32 4.14 3.03
CA TYR A 31 -9.48 4.49 1.63
C TYR A 31 -9.62 3.23 0.80
N THR A 32 -10.25 3.35 -0.35
CA THR A 32 -10.29 2.29 -1.35
C THR A 32 -9.64 2.79 -2.63
N LEU A 33 -9.03 1.86 -3.37
CA LEU A 33 -8.44 2.16 -4.66
C LEU A 33 -8.69 1.00 -5.61
N THR A 34 -9.30 1.29 -6.73
CA THR A 34 -9.37 0.34 -7.84
C THR A 34 -8.64 0.93 -9.04
N CYS A 35 -8.03 0.04 -9.83
CA CYS A 35 -7.39 0.41 -11.08
C CYS A 35 -7.95 -0.52 -12.16
N THR A 36 -8.31 0.05 -13.31
CA THR A 36 -8.91 -0.67 -14.44
C THR A 36 -10.36 -1.11 -14.15
N PRO A 37 -11.27 -0.17 -14.04
CA PRO A 37 -11.10 1.28 -14.13
C PRO A 37 -10.64 1.91 -12.81
N VAL A 38 -10.08 3.12 -12.92
CA VAL A 38 -9.67 3.90 -11.75
C VAL A 38 -10.92 4.28 -10.96
N GLY A 39 -10.87 4.05 -9.63
CA GLY A 39 -11.99 4.37 -8.74
C GLY A 39 -11.61 4.26 -7.28
N GLY A 40 -12.60 4.46 -6.42
CA GLY A 40 -12.45 4.39 -4.98
C GLY A 40 -12.43 5.76 -4.33
N THR A 41 -11.98 5.82 -3.08
CA THR A 41 -12.00 7.04 -2.26
C THR A 41 -10.62 7.67 -2.06
N LEU A 42 -9.54 6.98 -2.47
CA LEU A 42 -8.19 7.51 -2.32
C LEU A 42 -8.03 8.81 -3.11
N PRO A 43 -7.49 9.89 -2.48
CA PRO A 43 -7.14 11.11 -3.24
C PRO A 43 -6.09 10.80 -4.33
N PHE A 44 -6.19 11.50 -5.45
CA PHE A 44 -5.27 11.34 -6.59
C PHE A 44 -5.19 9.90 -7.12
N ARG A 45 -6.34 9.25 -7.22
CA ARG A 45 -6.47 7.84 -7.61
C ARG A 45 -5.76 7.50 -8.91
N ALA A 46 -5.93 8.32 -9.94
CA ALA A 46 -5.31 8.07 -11.24
C ALA A 46 -3.78 8.08 -11.14
N GLY A 47 -3.21 9.02 -10.39
CA GLY A 47 -1.78 9.09 -10.13
C GLY A 47 -1.29 7.89 -9.34
N ALA A 48 -2.06 7.45 -8.35
CA ALA A 48 -1.72 6.27 -7.56
C ALA A 48 -1.69 5.01 -8.44
N CYS A 49 -2.68 4.82 -9.29
CA CYS A 49 -2.70 3.68 -10.22
C CYS A 49 -1.51 3.73 -11.19
N ALA A 50 -1.18 4.91 -11.71
CA ALA A 50 -0.05 5.08 -12.60
C ALA A 50 1.28 4.74 -11.90
N ARG A 51 1.46 5.18 -10.65
CA ARG A 51 2.67 4.87 -9.87
C ARG A 51 2.76 3.37 -9.55
N LEU A 52 1.66 2.76 -9.12
CA LEU A 52 1.63 1.32 -8.84
C LEU A 52 2.02 0.50 -10.07
N SER A 53 1.63 0.94 -11.26
CA SER A 53 1.94 0.22 -12.49
C SER A 53 3.44 0.16 -12.79
N ARG A 54 4.23 1.05 -12.20
CA ARG A 54 5.69 1.12 -12.39
C ARG A 54 6.47 0.35 -11.32
N LEU A 55 5.80 -0.08 -10.23
CA LEU A 55 6.45 -0.77 -9.14
C LEU A 55 6.35 -2.27 -9.35
N LYS A 56 7.47 -2.97 -9.15
CA LYS A 56 7.55 -4.40 -9.39
C LYS A 56 6.93 -5.21 -8.25
N ALA A 57 7.27 -4.88 -7.00
CA ALA A 57 6.79 -5.59 -5.83
C ALA A 57 6.53 -4.61 -4.68
N PRO A 58 5.51 -3.73 -4.83
CA PRO A 58 5.29 -2.65 -3.86
C PRO A 58 4.89 -3.13 -2.47
N PHE A 59 4.36 -4.34 -2.36
CA PHE A 59 3.83 -4.87 -1.10
C PHE A 59 4.70 -5.97 -0.51
N ALA A 60 5.89 -6.22 -1.07
CA ALA A 60 6.80 -7.22 -0.54
C ALA A 60 7.34 -6.78 0.82
N PRO A 61 7.49 -7.71 1.80
CA PRO A 61 8.11 -7.40 3.07
C PRO A 61 9.61 -7.18 2.92
N THR A 62 10.24 -6.55 3.93
CA THR A 62 11.68 -6.47 3.99
C THR A 62 12.27 -7.88 4.11
N PRO A 63 13.26 -8.24 3.29
CA PRO A 63 13.91 -9.56 3.41
C PRO A 63 14.53 -9.74 4.79
N LYS A 64 14.46 -10.97 5.33
CA LYS A 64 14.91 -11.27 6.68
C LYS A 64 16.42 -11.19 6.85
N ASN A 65 17.17 -11.31 5.77
CA ASN A 65 18.65 -11.32 5.79
C ASN A 65 19.28 -9.96 5.50
N VAL A 66 18.50 -8.89 5.56
CA VAL A 66 18.98 -7.53 5.29
C VAL A 66 19.17 -6.80 6.62
N ALA A 67 20.32 -6.14 6.79
CA ALA A 67 20.55 -5.26 7.92
C ALA A 67 19.82 -3.93 7.71
N CYS A 68 19.14 -3.46 8.75
CA CYS A 68 18.38 -2.22 8.71
C CYS A 68 18.95 -1.23 9.70
N THR A 69 19.06 0.05 9.31
CA THR A 69 19.48 1.10 10.25
C THR A 69 18.42 1.31 11.31
N GLU A 70 18.87 1.60 12.55
CA GLU A 70 17.99 1.83 13.69
C GLU A 70 17.53 3.30 13.75
N ILE A 71 16.93 3.77 12.66
CA ILE A 71 16.37 5.11 12.58
C ILE A 71 14.87 5.01 12.78
N TYR A 72 14.35 5.75 13.75
CA TYR A 72 12.90 5.80 13.99
C TYR A 72 12.31 6.97 13.19
N GLY A 73 11.32 6.69 12.35
CA GLY A 73 10.71 7.67 11.45
C GLY A 73 9.35 8.20 11.90
N GLY A 74 8.81 7.70 13.01
CA GLY A 74 7.53 8.14 13.52
C GLY A 74 6.57 7.00 13.84
N PRO A 75 5.42 7.29 14.48
CA PRO A 75 4.46 6.28 14.92
C PRO A 75 3.52 5.79 13.82
N GLU A 76 3.56 6.38 12.64
CA GLU A 76 2.60 6.09 11.56
C GLU A 76 2.61 4.61 11.20
N GLU A 77 1.43 4.04 11.02
CA GLU A 77 1.25 2.67 10.56
C GLU A 77 0.19 2.62 9.46
N ALA A 78 0.28 1.63 8.60
CA ALA A 78 -0.72 1.41 7.56
C ALA A 78 -0.88 -0.09 7.27
N LEU A 79 -2.05 -0.42 6.75
CA LEU A 79 -2.37 -1.78 6.31
C LEU A 79 -3.02 -1.70 4.94
N VAL A 80 -2.49 -2.46 4.01
CA VAL A 80 -3.06 -2.59 2.67
C VAL A 80 -3.53 -4.02 2.49
N THR A 81 -4.80 -4.19 2.16
CA THR A 81 -5.39 -5.51 1.87
C THR A 81 -6.12 -5.46 0.53
N GLY A 82 -6.39 -6.63 -0.03
CA GLY A 82 -7.11 -6.77 -1.27
C GLY A 82 -6.35 -7.55 -2.32
N ARG A 83 -6.39 -7.07 -3.56
CA ARG A 83 -5.69 -7.71 -4.68
C ARG A 83 -4.88 -6.69 -5.45
N PHE A 84 -3.67 -7.07 -5.80
CA PHE A 84 -2.80 -6.30 -6.68
C PHE A 84 -2.45 -7.16 -7.88
N ARG A 85 -2.91 -6.74 -9.06
CA ARG A 85 -2.75 -7.52 -10.31
C ARG A 85 -3.22 -8.96 -10.15
N GLY A 86 -4.35 -9.14 -9.46
CA GLY A 86 -4.95 -10.44 -9.23
C GLY A 86 -4.39 -11.23 -8.06
N THR A 87 -3.29 -10.82 -7.45
CA THR A 87 -2.66 -11.51 -6.32
C THR A 87 -3.14 -10.92 -5.01
N LEU A 88 -3.47 -11.77 -4.05
CA LEU A 88 -3.87 -11.33 -2.71
C LEU A 88 -2.76 -10.56 -2.03
N VAL A 89 -3.13 -9.45 -1.40
CA VAL A 89 -2.23 -8.58 -0.66
C VAL A 89 -2.73 -8.45 0.78
N ARG A 90 -1.81 -8.59 1.72
CA ARG A 90 -1.98 -8.17 3.10
C ARG A 90 -0.63 -7.68 3.58
N ALA A 91 -0.42 -6.38 3.53
CA ALA A 91 0.88 -5.77 3.81
C ALA A 91 0.74 -4.70 4.89
N ARG A 92 1.54 -4.82 5.94
CA ARG A 92 1.65 -3.81 6.99
C ARG A 92 2.86 -2.94 6.73
N PHE A 93 2.70 -1.66 7.04
CA PHE A 93 3.74 -0.65 6.87
C PHE A 93 3.89 0.13 8.17
N ASN A 94 5.14 0.48 8.47
CA ASN A 94 5.46 1.33 9.62
C ASN A 94 6.73 2.14 9.28
N ARG A 95 7.22 2.88 10.25
CA ARG A 95 8.42 3.70 10.07
C ARG A 95 9.41 3.50 11.22
N ARG A 96 9.56 2.27 11.69
CA ARG A 96 10.33 1.94 12.89
C ARG A 96 11.83 1.78 12.66
N ASP A 97 12.25 1.57 11.42
CA ASP A 97 13.68 1.47 11.06
C ASP A 97 13.87 1.88 9.61
N GLY A 98 15.13 1.93 9.18
CA GLY A 98 15.45 2.43 7.83
C GLY A 98 14.86 1.61 6.71
N CYS A 99 14.79 0.29 6.85
CA CYS A 99 14.18 -0.59 5.85
C CYS A 99 12.68 -0.33 5.73
N GLU A 100 12.00 -0.20 6.86
CA GLU A 100 10.57 0.04 6.89
C GLU A 100 10.22 1.45 6.39
N ILE A 101 11.07 2.44 6.68
CA ILE A 101 10.91 3.78 6.13
C ILE A 101 11.03 3.75 4.60
N ASP A 102 11.97 2.99 4.05
CA ASP A 102 12.11 2.83 2.60
C ASP A 102 10.87 2.19 1.98
N ARG A 103 10.34 1.14 2.61
CA ARG A 103 9.10 0.51 2.15
C ARG A 103 7.95 1.50 2.15
N TRP A 104 7.80 2.24 3.25
CA TRP A 104 6.77 3.27 3.38
C TRP A 104 6.88 4.31 2.26
N ASN A 105 8.07 4.87 2.10
CA ASN A 105 8.30 5.95 1.12
C ASN A 105 8.00 5.52 -0.31
N ARG A 106 8.22 4.25 -0.61
CA ARG A 106 7.97 3.72 -1.95
C ARG A 106 6.49 3.73 -2.32
N VAL A 107 5.60 3.61 -1.34
CA VAL A 107 4.16 3.58 -1.55
C VAL A 107 3.41 4.65 -0.75
N ALA A 108 4.10 5.70 -0.32
CA ALA A 108 3.53 6.75 0.53
C ALA A 108 2.34 7.46 -0.11
N PHE A 109 2.23 7.44 -1.44
CA PHE A 109 1.09 7.99 -2.15
C PHE A 109 -0.23 7.25 -1.82
N LEU A 110 -0.15 6.07 -1.20
CA LEU A 110 -1.32 5.35 -0.70
C LEU A 110 -1.74 5.79 0.70
N PHE A 111 -0.93 6.59 1.39
CA PHE A 111 -1.13 6.95 2.80
C PHE A 111 -1.25 8.46 3.00
N PRO A 112 -2.26 9.12 2.40
CA PRO A 112 -2.30 10.59 2.37
C PRO A 112 -2.52 11.27 3.71
N ALA A 113 -2.92 10.53 4.74
CA ALA A 113 -3.23 11.09 6.06
C ALA A 113 -2.08 10.94 7.05
N ALA A 114 -0.97 10.36 6.62
CA ALA A 114 0.14 10.03 7.54
C ALA A 114 1.20 11.12 7.62
#